data_6de22bf02e3e29feb6e6f5017c70dd1a
#
_entry.id   6de22bf02e3e29feb6e6f5017c70dd1a
#
_cell.length_a   1.000
_cell.length_b   1.000
_cell.length_c   1.000
_cell.angle_alpha   90.00
_cell.angle_beta   90.00
_cell.angle_gamma   90.00
#
_symmetry.space_group_name_H-M   'P 1'
#
loop_
_entity.id
_entity.type
_entity.pdbx_description
1 polymer ?
#
loop_
_entity_poly.entity_id
_entity_poly.type
_entity_poly.pdbx_seq_one_letter_code
_entity_poly.pdbx_strand_id
1 'polypeptide(L)'
;MFEVNVMGLLYATDAAIGYMKEQGSGHLVNISSVAGRKVTRDSSGVYAGTKHAVNAISEGLRQELLEDNIRVSIVGPGAVDTELPDHITDEDAREGLSGLMNLERLQAEDIAGSIVYAVTQPERVSVNEILIRPTQQPV
;
A
#
# COMPACT_ATOMS: atom_id res chain seq x y z
N MET A 1 -8.87 2.85 -12.62
CA MET A 1 -8.44 2.73 -11.22
C MET A 1 -8.31 1.26 -10.79
N PHE A 2 -9.35 0.43 -10.86
CA PHE A 2 -9.26 -1.02 -10.57
C PHE A 2 -8.24 -1.74 -11.45
N GLU A 3 -8.20 -1.42 -12.73
CA GLU A 3 -7.24 -2.04 -13.66
C GLU A 3 -5.77 -1.82 -13.23
N VAL A 4 -5.44 -0.62 -12.78
CA VAL A 4 -4.08 -0.30 -12.34
C VAL A 4 -3.82 -0.79 -10.91
N ASN A 5 -4.70 -0.43 -9.96
CA ASN A 5 -4.44 -0.64 -8.54
C ASN A 5 -4.63 -2.09 -8.09
N VAL A 6 -5.50 -2.85 -8.79
CA VAL A 6 -5.85 -4.23 -8.43
C VAL A 6 -5.30 -5.21 -9.45
N MET A 7 -5.70 -5.10 -10.72
CA MET A 7 -5.26 -6.05 -11.75
C MET A 7 -3.76 -5.93 -12.01
N GLY A 8 -3.21 -4.70 -12.07
CA GLY A 8 -1.78 -4.47 -12.22
C GLY A 8 -0.96 -5.09 -11.08
N LEU A 9 -1.45 -4.99 -9.84
CA LEU A 9 -0.83 -5.65 -8.69
C LEU A 9 -0.85 -7.18 -8.86
N LEU A 10 -1.98 -7.76 -9.26
CA LEU A 10 -2.11 -9.20 -9.46
C LEU A 10 -1.16 -9.70 -10.56
N TYR A 11 -1.08 -9.01 -11.71
CA TYR A 11 -0.18 -9.39 -12.81
C TYR A 11 1.30 -9.33 -12.38
N ALA A 12 1.69 -8.26 -11.67
CA ALA A 12 3.06 -8.13 -11.17
C ALA A 12 3.39 -9.22 -10.14
N THR A 13 2.44 -9.53 -9.25
CA THR A 13 2.59 -10.56 -8.23
C THR A 13 2.72 -11.95 -8.86
N ASP A 14 1.85 -12.29 -9.81
CA ASP A 14 1.88 -13.57 -10.52
C ASP A 14 3.24 -13.79 -11.20
N ALA A 15 3.72 -12.76 -11.90
CA ALA A 15 5.03 -12.81 -12.54
C ALA A 15 6.20 -12.99 -11.55
N ALA A 16 6.11 -12.39 -10.36
CA ALA A 16 7.18 -12.46 -9.36
C ALA A 16 7.18 -13.77 -8.56
N ILE A 17 6.00 -14.32 -8.24
CA ILE A 17 5.88 -15.53 -7.39
C ILE A 17 6.62 -16.72 -7.99
N GLY A 18 6.56 -16.93 -9.29
CA GLY A 18 7.27 -18.02 -9.95
C GLY A 18 8.77 -18.02 -9.64
N TYR A 19 9.42 -16.87 -9.80
CA TYR A 19 10.86 -16.71 -9.50
C TYR A 19 11.15 -16.87 -7.99
N MET A 20 10.28 -16.34 -7.12
CA MET A 20 10.47 -16.46 -5.68
C MET A 20 10.34 -17.91 -5.21
N LYS A 21 9.42 -18.69 -5.78
CA LYS A 21 9.28 -20.13 -5.49
C LYS A 21 10.50 -20.92 -5.94
N GLU A 22 11.02 -20.66 -7.14
CA GLU A 22 12.25 -21.27 -7.64
C GLU A 22 13.47 -20.94 -6.75
N GLN A 23 13.52 -19.71 -6.22
CA GLN A 23 14.56 -19.26 -5.30
C GLN A 23 14.40 -19.85 -3.88
N GLY A 24 13.19 -20.30 -3.51
CA GLY A 24 12.86 -20.83 -2.19
C GLY A 24 12.63 -19.76 -1.11
N SER A 25 12.56 -18.48 -1.50
CA SER A 25 12.27 -17.36 -0.60
C SER A 25 11.88 -16.11 -1.39
N GLY A 26 11.17 -15.19 -0.76
CA GLY A 26 10.83 -13.92 -1.37
C GLY A 26 10.15 -12.96 -0.40
N HIS A 27 9.95 -11.72 -0.84
CA HIS A 27 9.19 -10.73 -0.09
C HIS A 27 8.43 -9.80 -1.05
N LEU A 28 7.12 -9.87 -1.03
CA LEU A 28 6.24 -8.95 -1.72
C LEU A 28 5.89 -7.79 -0.78
N VAL A 29 6.07 -6.55 -1.26
CA VAL A 29 5.64 -5.36 -0.53
C VAL A 29 4.61 -4.62 -1.36
N ASN A 30 3.37 -4.64 -0.92
CA ASN A 30 2.25 -4.02 -1.61
C ASN A 30 1.92 -2.65 -0.99
N ILE A 31 1.89 -1.63 -1.83
CA ILE A 31 1.57 -0.27 -1.39
C ILE A 31 0.06 -0.07 -1.43
N SER A 32 -0.51 0.01 -0.24
CA SER A 32 -1.92 0.34 -0.02
C SER A 32 -2.10 1.83 0.30
N SER A 33 -2.93 2.13 1.27
CA SER A 33 -3.21 3.47 1.78
C SER A 33 -3.96 3.36 3.11
N VAL A 34 -3.97 4.43 3.89
CA VAL A 34 -4.92 4.56 5.02
C VAL A 34 -6.37 4.41 4.54
N ALA A 35 -6.67 4.80 3.29
CA ALA A 35 -7.97 4.59 2.66
C ALA A 35 -8.33 3.11 2.46
N GLY A 36 -7.38 2.20 2.54
CA GLY A 36 -7.61 0.75 2.57
C GLY A 36 -8.06 0.23 3.95
N ARG A 37 -8.08 1.08 4.97
CA ARG A 37 -8.53 0.74 6.32
C ARG A 37 -9.82 1.47 6.71
N LYS A 38 -10.00 2.67 6.20
CA LYS A 38 -11.16 3.48 6.53
C LYS A 38 -11.59 4.32 5.34
N VAL A 39 -12.85 4.28 5.03
CA VAL A 39 -13.46 5.20 4.06
C VAL A 39 -13.78 6.50 4.79
N THR A 40 -13.24 7.61 4.33
CA THR A 40 -13.52 8.95 4.84
C THR A 40 -14.26 9.77 3.80
N ARG A 41 -14.85 10.89 4.20
CA ARG A 41 -15.49 11.82 3.26
C ARG A 41 -14.51 12.36 2.22
N ASP A 42 -13.24 12.48 2.62
CA ASP A 42 -12.17 13.07 1.81
C ASP A 42 -11.52 12.04 0.85
N SER A 43 -11.90 10.76 0.95
CA SER A 43 -11.44 9.72 0.03
C SER A 43 -12.56 9.29 -0.91
N SER A 44 -12.27 9.26 -2.21
CA SER A 44 -13.17 8.62 -3.17
C SER A 44 -13.48 7.18 -2.73
N GLY A 45 -14.77 6.82 -2.62
CA GLY A 45 -15.18 5.47 -2.26
C GLY A 45 -14.63 4.41 -3.22
N VAL A 46 -14.48 4.76 -4.50
CA VAL A 46 -13.87 3.89 -5.51
C VAL A 46 -12.39 3.66 -5.21
N TYR A 47 -11.64 4.71 -4.90
CA TYR A 47 -10.23 4.58 -4.53
C TYR A 47 -10.08 3.74 -3.25
N ALA A 48 -10.85 4.05 -2.21
CA ALA A 48 -10.87 3.28 -0.98
C ALA A 48 -11.20 1.80 -1.26
N GLY A 49 -12.17 1.53 -2.12
CA GLY A 49 -12.52 0.16 -2.56
C GLY A 49 -11.32 -0.57 -3.18
N THR A 50 -10.54 0.08 -4.05
CA THR A 50 -9.32 -0.54 -4.61
C THR A 50 -8.28 -0.84 -3.53
N LYS A 51 -8.11 0.05 -2.55
CA LYS A 51 -7.12 -0.14 -1.49
C LYS A 51 -7.56 -1.18 -0.44
N HIS A 52 -8.86 -1.31 -0.18
CA HIS A 52 -9.39 -2.46 0.59
C HIS A 52 -9.15 -3.78 -0.16
N ALA A 53 -9.35 -3.80 -1.49
CA ALA A 53 -9.03 -4.97 -2.30
C ALA A 53 -7.54 -5.35 -2.22
N VAL A 54 -6.64 -4.38 -2.33
CA VAL A 54 -5.19 -4.60 -2.16
C VAL A 54 -4.88 -5.24 -0.80
N ASN A 55 -5.49 -4.75 0.28
CA ASN A 55 -5.28 -5.32 1.61
C ASN A 55 -5.78 -6.76 1.71
N ALA A 56 -6.98 -7.04 1.22
CA ALA A 56 -7.57 -8.39 1.24
C ALA A 56 -6.74 -9.38 0.39
N ILE A 57 -6.34 -8.97 -0.82
CA ILE A 57 -5.51 -9.77 -1.72
C ILE A 57 -4.15 -10.06 -1.06
N SER A 58 -3.52 -9.05 -0.48
CA SER A 58 -2.21 -9.21 0.17
C SER A 58 -2.27 -10.17 1.34
N GLU A 59 -3.33 -10.12 2.15
CA GLU A 59 -3.51 -11.08 3.25
C GLU A 59 -3.78 -12.49 2.73
N GLY A 60 -4.57 -12.65 1.67
CA GLY A 60 -4.76 -13.94 0.99
C GLY A 60 -3.43 -14.52 0.51
N LEU A 61 -2.65 -13.73 -0.23
CA LEU A 61 -1.33 -14.11 -0.70
C LEU A 61 -0.37 -14.48 0.44
N ARG A 62 -0.39 -13.73 1.53
CA ARG A 62 0.43 -14.02 2.71
C ARG A 62 0.16 -15.42 3.26
N GLN A 63 -1.12 -15.85 3.29
CA GLN A 63 -1.51 -17.17 3.76
C GLN A 63 -1.17 -18.28 2.75
N GLU A 64 -1.41 -18.04 1.48
CA GLU A 64 -1.14 -19.00 0.40
C GLU A 64 0.34 -19.30 0.22
N LEU A 65 1.22 -18.32 0.49
CA LEU A 65 2.65 -18.41 0.24
C LEU A 65 3.49 -18.79 1.47
N LEU A 66 2.84 -19.15 2.58
CA LEU A 66 3.54 -19.52 3.84
C LEU A 66 4.54 -20.66 3.65
N GLU A 67 4.15 -21.73 2.95
CA GLU A 67 4.99 -22.91 2.74
C GLU A 67 6.14 -22.66 1.77
N ASP A 68 6.02 -21.61 0.94
CA ASP A 68 7.05 -21.20 -0.03
C ASP A 68 8.11 -20.26 0.59
N ASN A 69 8.03 -19.93 1.89
CA ASN A 69 8.86 -18.93 2.57
C ASN A 69 8.82 -17.54 1.91
N ILE A 70 7.70 -17.17 1.32
CA ILE A 70 7.49 -15.85 0.72
C ILE A 70 6.67 -14.99 1.68
N ARG A 71 7.27 -13.89 2.13
CA ARG A 71 6.61 -12.91 2.98
C ARG A 71 5.80 -11.94 2.15
N VAL A 72 4.71 -11.43 2.73
CA VAL A 72 3.91 -10.37 2.11
C VAL A 72 3.67 -9.29 3.14
N SER A 73 4.07 -8.07 2.80
CA SER A 73 3.87 -6.87 3.63
C SER A 73 2.95 -5.89 2.93
N ILE A 74 2.12 -5.22 3.71
CA ILE A 74 1.31 -4.10 3.27
C ILE A 74 1.90 -2.82 3.87
N VAL A 75 2.19 -1.83 3.04
CA VAL A 75 2.51 -0.48 3.50
C VAL A 75 1.34 0.42 3.14
N GLY A 76 0.72 1.03 4.14
CA GLY A 76 -0.44 1.90 4.01
C GLY A 76 -0.10 3.35 4.37
N PRO A 77 0.36 4.16 3.43
CA PRO A 77 0.65 5.57 3.67
C PRO A 77 -0.62 6.40 3.88
N GLY A 78 -0.49 7.44 4.70
CA GLY A 78 -1.38 8.58 4.72
C GLY A 78 -1.03 9.61 3.64
N ALA A 79 -1.12 10.89 3.96
CA ALA A 79 -0.78 11.98 3.05
C ALA A 79 0.74 12.05 2.80
N VAL A 80 1.13 11.78 1.57
CA VAL A 80 2.53 11.85 1.10
C VAL A 80 2.65 12.96 0.08
N ASP A 81 3.78 13.65 0.08
CA ASP A 81 4.10 14.65 -0.93
C ASP A 81 4.52 13.95 -2.23
N THR A 82 3.59 13.86 -3.17
CA THR A 82 3.74 13.19 -4.45
C THR A 82 2.97 13.92 -5.53
N GLU A 83 3.20 13.57 -6.78
CA GLU A 83 2.44 14.08 -7.95
C GLU A 83 1.02 13.49 -8.07
N LEU A 84 0.63 12.55 -7.18
CA LEU A 84 -0.68 11.89 -7.27
C LEU A 84 -1.86 12.87 -7.30
N PRO A 85 -1.90 13.96 -6.50
CA PRO A 85 -2.98 14.94 -6.56
C PRO A 85 -3.11 15.66 -7.92
N ASP A 86 -2.00 15.81 -8.66
CA ASP A 86 -1.96 16.50 -9.95
C ASP A 86 -2.65 15.69 -11.05
N HIS A 87 -2.75 14.37 -10.87
CA HIS A 87 -3.41 13.45 -11.79
C HIS A 87 -4.90 13.25 -11.49
N ILE A 88 -5.43 13.87 -10.43
CA ILE A 88 -6.85 13.78 -10.10
C ILE A 88 -7.61 14.79 -10.96
N THR A 89 -8.45 14.30 -11.86
CA THR A 89 -9.25 15.09 -12.79
C THR A 89 -10.62 15.49 -12.23
N ASP A 90 -11.06 14.87 -11.15
CA ASP A 90 -12.33 15.12 -10.47
C ASP A 90 -12.15 16.25 -9.45
N GLU A 91 -12.89 17.36 -9.64
CA GLU A 91 -12.79 18.56 -8.80
C GLU A 91 -13.25 18.30 -7.37
N ASP A 92 -14.33 17.52 -7.17
CA ASP A 92 -14.85 17.19 -5.84
C ASP A 92 -13.83 16.33 -5.06
N ALA A 93 -13.16 15.41 -5.75
CA ALA A 93 -12.10 14.61 -5.15
C ALA A 93 -10.86 15.44 -4.78
N ARG A 94 -10.53 16.47 -5.58
CA ARG A 94 -9.43 17.41 -5.26
C ARG A 94 -9.77 18.31 -4.08
N GLU A 95 -11.00 18.81 -4.01
CA GLU A 95 -11.47 19.60 -2.86
C GLU A 95 -11.46 18.76 -1.57
N GLY A 96 -11.88 17.50 -1.64
CA GLY A 96 -11.82 16.58 -0.50
C GLY A 96 -10.41 16.38 0.08
N LEU A 97 -9.38 16.50 -0.77
CA LEU A 97 -7.98 16.42 -0.34
C LEU A 97 -7.43 17.74 0.21
N SER A 98 -8.13 18.86 0.07
CA SER A 98 -7.64 20.18 0.46
C SER A 98 -7.25 20.27 1.93
N GLY A 99 -8.00 19.59 2.82
CA GLY A 99 -7.67 19.48 4.25
C GLY A 99 -6.34 18.78 4.52
N LEU A 100 -5.99 17.79 3.70
CA LEU A 100 -4.72 17.06 3.81
C LEU A 100 -3.55 17.85 3.20
N MET A 101 -3.83 18.77 2.28
CA MET A 101 -2.78 19.60 1.65
C MET A 101 -2.20 20.66 2.60
N ASN A 102 -2.90 20.98 3.68
CA ASN A 102 -2.44 21.92 4.71
C ASN A 102 -1.60 21.25 5.82
N LEU A 103 -1.47 19.91 5.80
CA LEU A 103 -0.65 19.18 6.75
C LEU A 103 0.81 19.16 6.29
N GLU A 104 1.73 19.04 7.24
CA GLU A 104 3.09 18.62 6.93
C GLU A 104 3.03 17.16 6.45
N ARG A 105 3.14 16.97 5.13
CA ARG A 105 3.01 15.65 4.49
C ARG A 105 4.28 14.82 4.67
N LEU A 106 4.12 13.50 4.66
CA LEU A 106 5.25 12.58 4.59
C LEU A 106 6.01 12.80 3.28
N GLN A 107 7.30 12.55 3.33
CA GLN A 107 8.15 12.51 2.13
C GLN A 107 8.24 11.07 1.61
N ALA A 108 8.62 10.89 0.35
CA ALA A 108 8.79 9.57 -0.25
C ALA A 108 9.81 8.72 0.53
N GLU A 109 10.83 9.37 1.09
CA GLU A 109 11.88 8.75 1.91
C GLU A 109 11.33 8.13 3.20
N ASP A 110 10.29 8.71 3.81
CA ASP A 110 9.64 8.15 5.00
C ASP A 110 9.00 6.80 4.69
N ILE A 111 8.38 6.70 3.50
CA ILE A 111 7.78 5.46 3.02
C ILE A 111 8.87 4.45 2.65
N ALA A 112 9.90 4.87 1.94
CA ALA A 112 11.04 4.03 1.58
C ALA A 112 11.73 3.45 2.83
N GLY A 113 11.93 4.27 3.87
CA GLY A 113 12.48 3.82 5.15
C GLY A 113 11.64 2.73 5.81
N SER A 114 10.31 2.83 5.75
CA SER A 114 9.40 1.81 6.27
C SER A 114 9.48 0.48 5.49
N ILE A 115 9.65 0.57 4.17
CA ILE A 115 9.85 -0.60 3.30
C ILE A 115 11.18 -1.28 3.63
N VAL A 116 12.27 -0.50 3.73
CA VAL A 116 13.58 -1.02 4.11
C VAL A 116 13.51 -1.72 5.47
N TYR A 117 12.84 -1.12 6.45
CA TYR A 117 12.63 -1.77 7.74
C TYR A 117 11.96 -3.14 7.59
N ALA A 118 10.88 -3.25 6.81
CA ALA A 118 10.15 -4.50 6.65
C ALA A 118 11.01 -5.59 5.97
N VAL A 119 11.74 -5.25 4.91
CA VAL A 119 12.48 -6.23 4.11
C VAL A 119 13.79 -6.68 4.75
N THR A 120 14.37 -5.87 5.63
CA THR A 120 15.63 -6.17 6.33
C THR A 120 15.46 -6.96 7.62
N GLN A 121 14.23 -7.27 8.02
CA GLN A 121 14.01 -8.09 9.20
C GLN A 121 14.52 -9.54 8.99
N PRO A 122 14.98 -10.21 10.07
CA PRO A 122 15.36 -11.61 10.00
C PRO A 122 14.26 -12.49 9.38
N GLU A 123 14.63 -13.58 8.74
CA GLU A 123 13.68 -14.47 8.02
C GLU A 123 12.51 -14.94 8.88
N ARG A 124 12.72 -15.15 10.18
CA ARG A 124 11.67 -15.55 11.15
C ARG A 124 10.68 -14.43 11.48
N VAL A 125 10.93 -13.21 11.00
CA VAL A 125 10.08 -12.03 11.27
C VAL A 125 9.31 -11.66 10.01
N SER A 126 8.00 -11.69 10.09
CA SER A 126 7.11 -11.19 9.05
C SER A 126 6.44 -9.91 9.53
N VAL A 127 6.82 -8.79 8.95
CA VAL A 127 6.12 -7.50 9.14
C VAL A 127 4.96 -7.49 8.19
N ASN A 128 3.75 -7.75 8.68
CA ASN A 128 2.59 -7.95 7.79
C ASN A 128 1.96 -6.64 7.34
N GLU A 129 2.02 -5.61 8.19
CA GLU A 129 1.47 -4.32 7.85
C GLU A 129 2.19 -3.18 8.56
N ILE A 130 2.42 -2.10 7.82
CA ILE A 130 2.88 -0.81 8.34
C ILE A 130 1.89 0.26 7.89
N LEU A 131 1.25 0.92 8.86
CA LEU A 131 0.42 2.08 8.61
C LEU A 131 1.20 3.33 9.06
N ILE A 132 1.46 4.23 8.13
CA ILE A 132 2.29 5.42 8.38
C ILE A 132 1.56 6.69 7.92
N ARG A 133 1.47 7.67 8.80
CA ARG A 133 0.74 8.93 8.58
C ARG A 133 1.55 10.11 9.06
N PRO A 134 1.32 11.31 8.49
CA PRO A 134 1.71 12.54 9.15
C PRO A 134 1.20 12.57 10.59
N THR A 135 1.99 13.07 11.51
CA THR A 135 1.62 13.14 12.94
C THR A 135 0.30 13.87 13.17
N GLN A 136 -0.02 14.84 12.32
CA GLN A 136 -1.21 15.66 12.42
C GLN A 136 -2.42 15.07 11.67
N GLN A 137 -2.27 13.98 10.94
CA GLN A 137 -3.38 13.36 10.19
C GLN A 137 -4.25 12.52 11.14
N PRO A 138 -5.53 12.88 11.36
CA PRO A 138 -6.36 12.22 12.37
C PRO A 138 -6.85 10.83 11.96
N VAL A 139 -6.97 10.60 10.65
CA VAL A 139 -7.50 9.32 10.09
C VAL A 139 -6.71 8.88 8.88
#